data_5eb944793a1e4007b80996cea237d29b
#
_entry.id   5eb944793a1e4007b80996cea237d29b
#
_cell.length_a   1.000
_cell.length_b   1.000
_cell.length_c   1.000
_cell.angle_alpha   90.00
_cell.angle_beta   90.00
_cell.angle_gamma   90.00
#
_symmetry.space_group_name_H-M   'P 1'
#
loop_
_entity.id
_entity.type
_entity.pdbx_description
1 polymer ?
#
loop_
_entity_poly.entity_id
_entity_poly.type
_entity_poly.pdbx_seq_one_letter_code
_entity_poly.pdbx_strand_id
1 'polypeptide(L)'
;MRRLACAKTFEIKPDVGRIPVPEQAEMACGLLMREANAKSRPVRSFVRREGRMTAAQKRALADLWAIYGIDDDATPVDEHLFGAPRDLTLEIGFGDGDTLVTMASEEPERGFIGIDPHRPGAGRTLLQLERASINNVRVIIGDGVQLLPQLITSASLTRVLVLFPDPWPKKRHHKRRLLNIGFLQMISDKLRPTGTLHIATDWAEYADEILIAIESTPELVNATGAGQFAIKPNWRPTTKYERRGLKLGHRVFDIAAIRK
;
A
#
# COMPACT_ATOMS: atom_id res chain seq x y z
N MET A 1 28.62 -62.16 37.58
CA MET A 1 30.08 -61.99 37.88
C MET A 1 30.60 -60.70 37.20
N ARG A 2 31.32 -59.88 37.99
CA ARG A 2 32.18 -58.70 37.64
C ARG A 2 31.45 -57.50 37.02
N ARG A 3 31.17 -56.45 37.70
CA ARG A 3 31.87 -55.30 38.32
C ARG A 3 32.98 -54.68 37.46
N LEU A 4 32.89 -53.35 37.34
CA LEU A 4 33.93 -52.29 37.20
C LEU A 4 33.65 -51.46 35.91
N ALA A 5 33.77 -50.15 35.86
CA ALA A 5 34.30 -49.15 36.83
C ALA A 5 33.84 -47.73 36.39
N CYS A 6 33.72 -46.91 37.37
CA CYS A 6 33.80 -45.48 37.50
C CYS A 6 34.53 -44.71 36.35
N ALA A 7 33.96 -43.68 35.79
CA ALA A 7 34.65 -42.58 35.12
C ALA A 7 34.12 -41.24 35.66
N LYS A 8 35.04 -40.47 36.23
CA LYS A 8 34.86 -39.20 36.90
C LYS A 8 34.40 -38.12 35.96
N THR A 9 33.32 -37.46 36.35
CA THR A 9 32.89 -36.15 35.79
C THR A 9 33.90 -35.06 36.21
N PHE A 10 34.51 -34.42 35.22
CA PHE A 10 35.27 -33.18 35.40
C PHE A 10 34.33 -32.01 35.21
N GLU A 11 33.96 -31.33 36.28
CA GLU A 11 33.33 -30.01 36.26
C GLU A 11 34.37 -28.97 35.89
N ILE A 12 34.26 -28.38 34.69
CA ILE A 12 34.96 -27.17 34.32
C ILE A 12 34.00 -26.00 34.52
N LYS A 13 34.23 -25.21 35.57
CA LYS A 13 33.63 -23.91 35.73
C LYS A 13 34.34 -22.91 34.82
N PRO A 14 33.68 -22.19 33.90
CA PRO A 14 34.28 -21.00 33.31
C PRO A 14 34.08 -19.81 34.23
N ASP A 15 35.16 -19.37 34.85
CA ASP A 15 35.26 -18.05 35.47
C ASP A 15 35.44 -17.02 34.33
N VAL A 16 34.32 -16.42 33.88
CA VAL A 16 34.36 -15.31 32.91
C VAL A 16 34.34 -14.01 33.70
N GLY A 17 35.54 -13.53 34.03
CA GLY A 17 35.72 -12.21 34.58
C GLY A 17 34.98 -11.16 33.79
N ARG A 18 34.06 -10.43 34.39
CA ARG A 18 33.42 -9.25 33.80
C ARG A 18 34.51 -8.20 33.52
N ILE A 19 34.70 -7.93 32.24
CA ILE A 19 35.48 -6.77 31.78
C ILE A 19 34.63 -5.53 32.09
N PRO A 20 35.10 -4.56 32.90
CA PRO A 20 34.33 -3.34 33.14
C PRO A 20 34.28 -2.50 31.86
N VAL A 21 33.06 -2.25 31.33
CA VAL A 21 32.84 -1.31 30.25
C VAL A 21 32.98 0.10 30.82
N PRO A 22 33.83 0.97 30.26
CA PRO A 22 33.98 2.32 30.80
C PRO A 22 32.66 3.10 30.67
N GLU A 23 32.27 3.76 31.75
CA GLU A 23 31.03 4.57 31.87
C GLU A 23 30.85 5.62 30.75
N GLN A 24 31.95 6.01 30.11
CA GLN A 24 31.95 6.91 28.93
C GLN A 24 31.39 6.27 27.64
N ALA A 25 31.40 4.94 27.51
CA ALA A 25 30.88 4.25 26.33
C ALA A 25 29.34 4.16 26.35
N GLU A 26 28.72 4.08 27.54
CA GLU A 26 27.25 4.10 27.67
C GLU A 26 26.68 5.50 27.41
N MET A 27 27.36 6.57 27.80
CA MET A 27 26.94 7.94 27.49
C MET A 27 27.03 8.25 25.99
N ALA A 28 28.09 7.78 25.32
CA ALA A 28 28.27 7.97 23.88
C ALA A 28 27.21 7.20 23.06
N CYS A 29 26.88 5.97 23.46
CA CYS A 29 25.82 5.18 22.84
C CYS A 29 24.42 5.80 23.07
N GLY A 30 24.16 6.33 24.25
CA GLY A 30 22.91 7.03 24.59
C GLY A 30 22.73 8.35 23.83
N LEU A 31 23.81 9.07 23.54
CA LEU A 31 23.76 10.30 22.71
C LEU A 31 23.56 9.97 21.23
N LEU A 32 24.24 8.96 20.67
CA LEU A 32 24.06 8.52 19.28
C LEU A 32 22.63 7.98 19.03
N MET A 33 22.02 7.29 20.02
CA MET A 33 20.64 6.83 19.94
C MET A 33 19.62 7.99 20.08
N ARG A 34 19.97 9.10 20.74
CA ARG A 34 19.11 10.29 20.83
C ARG A 34 19.16 11.17 19.59
N GLU A 35 20.30 11.26 18.89
CA GLU A 35 20.40 12.00 17.63
C GLU A 35 19.75 11.27 16.45
N ALA A 36 19.67 9.95 16.44
CA ALA A 36 18.91 9.17 15.44
C ALA A 36 17.39 9.37 15.52
N ASN A 37 16.88 10.00 16.57
CA ASN A 37 15.46 10.28 16.75
C ASN A 37 15.10 11.75 16.45
N ALA A 38 15.92 12.48 15.70
CA ALA A 38 15.50 13.71 15.05
C ALA A 38 14.37 13.36 14.08
N LYS A 39 13.12 13.70 14.43
CA LYS A 39 11.88 13.51 13.67
C LYS A 39 12.02 14.09 12.27
N SER A 40 12.63 13.34 11.36
CA SER A 40 12.48 13.63 9.93
C SER A 40 11.00 13.36 9.64
N ARG A 41 10.26 14.43 9.34
CA ARG A 41 8.86 14.29 8.92
C ARG A 41 8.84 13.36 7.72
N PRO A 42 8.08 12.26 7.76
CA PRO A 42 8.03 11.34 6.63
C PRO A 42 7.66 12.09 5.35
N VAL A 43 8.37 11.81 4.27
CA VAL A 43 8.12 12.44 2.97
C VAL A 43 6.78 11.92 2.47
N ARG A 44 5.75 12.77 2.46
CA ARG A 44 4.41 12.39 1.99
C ARG A 44 4.40 12.30 0.47
N SER A 45 3.82 11.24 -0.04
CA SER A 45 3.63 10.97 -1.48
C SER A 45 2.47 11.76 -2.10
N PHE A 46 1.65 12.44 -1.29
CA PHE A 46 0.47 13.19 -1.73
C PHE A 46 0.45 14.61 -1.19
N VAL A 47 -0.32 15.48 -1.85
CA VAL A 47 -0.65 16.83 -1.36
C VAL A 47 -1.87 16.74 -0.47
N ARG A 48 -1.73 17.06 0.83
CA ARG A 48 -2.87 17.16 1.73
C ARG A 48 -3.77 18.32 1.28
N ARG A 49 -4.85 18.01 0.59
CA ARG A 49 -5.91 18.96 0.26
C ARG A 49 -7.07 18.69 1.21
N GLU A 50 -7.11 19.40 2.32
CA GLU A 50 -8.30 19.45 3.16
C GLU A 50 -9.37 20.28 2.44
N GLY A 51 -10.11 19.65 1.52
CA GLY A 51 -11.26 20.27 0.88
C GLY A 51 -12.40 20.45 1.87
N ARG A 52 -13.24 21.48 1.64
CA ARG A 52 -14.47 21.68 2.43
C ARG A 52 -15.44 20.52 2.16
N MET A 53 -15.82 19.78 3.19
CA MET A 53 -16.83 18.73 3.10
C MET A 53 -18.25 19.32 3.10
N THR A 54 -19.13 18.78 2.25
CA THR A 54 -20.57 19.07 2.30
C THR A 54 -21.22 18.42 3.54
N ALA A 55 -22.39 18.91 3.91
CA ALA A 55 -23.16 18.30 5.02
C ALA A 55 -23.48 16.81 4.76
N ALA A 56 -23.78 16.45 3.51
CA ALA A 56 -24.04 15.05 3.12
C ALA A 56 -22.81 14.16 3.30
N GLN A 57 -21.61 14.62 2.88
CA GLN A 57 -20.36 13.87 3.08
C GLN A 57 -20.01 13.68 4.56
N LYS A 58 -20.25 14.70 5.40
CA LYS A 58 -20.05 14.59 6.85
C LYS A 58 -20.98 13.55 7.48
N ARG A 59 -22.26 13.58 7.11
CA ARG A 59 -23.25 12.58 7.56
C ARG A 59 -22.86 11.18 7.10
N ALA A 60 -22.48 11.01 5.84
CA ALA A 60 -22.04 9.71 5.33
C ALA A 60 -20.88 9.13 6.13
N LEU A 61 -19.89 9.94 6.48
CA LEU A 61 -18.79 9.50 7.33
C LEU A 61 -19.20 9.17 8.75
N ALA A 62 -20.26 9.80 9.28
CA ALA A 62 -20.77 9.49 10.61
C ALA A 62 -21.65 8.23 10.62
N ASP A 63 -22.56 8.11 9.64
CA ASP A 63 -23.62 7.12 9.66
C ASP A 63 -23.24 5.81 8.96
N LEU A 64 -22.38 5.88 7.91
CA LEU A 64 -22.02 4.74 7.07
C LEU A 64 -20.62 4.17 7.36
N TRP A 65 -19.83 4.85 8.20
CA TRP A 65 -18.47 4.38 8.51
C TRP A 65 -18.46 2.99 9.14
N ALA A 66 -19.38 2.72 10.04
CA ALA A 66 -19.50 1.40 10.69
C ALA A 66 -19.78 0.25 9.70
N ILE A 67 -20.31 0.57 8.50
CA ILE A 67 -20.62 -0.43 7.46
C ILE A 67 -19.45 -0.58 6.48
N TYR A 68 -18.87 0.54 6.06
CA TYR A 68 -17.91 0.58 4.96
C TYR A 68 -16.48 0.94 5.38
N GLY A 69 -16.29 1.48 6.58
CA GLY A 69 -14.99 1.94 7.06
C GLY A 69 -14.12 0.81 7.61
N ILE A 70 -12.81 0.98 7.51
CA ILE A 70 -11.80 0.25 8.28
C ILE A 70 -11.00 1.31 9.02
N ASP A 71 -10.95 1.21 10.34
CA ASP A 71 -10.18 2.12 11.20
C ASP A 71 -8.67 1.82 11.11
N ASP A 72 -7.85 2.81 11.43
CA ASP A 72 -6.39 2.70 11.33
C ASP A 72 -5.74 1.83 12.42
N ASP A 73 -6.50 1.48 13.46
CA ASP A 73 -6.16 0.54 14.52
C ASP A 73 -6.86 -0.83 14.39
N ALA A 74 -7.56 -1.08 13.27
CA ALA A 74 -8.23 -2.36 13.02
C ALA A 74 -7.23 -3.52 12.92
N THR A 75 -7.73 -4.73 13.17
CA THR A 75 -6.96 -5.95 12.87
C THR A 75 -6.70 -6.06 11.37
N PRO A 76 -5.53 -6.61 10.96
CA PRO A 76 -5.24 -6.81 9.53
C PRO A 76 -6.33 -7.60 8.82
N VAL A 77 -6.68 -7.14 7.63
CA VAL A 77 -7.72 -7.75 6.80
C VAL A 77 -7.12 -8.64 5.72
N ASP A 78 -7.86 -9.68 5.35
CA ASP A 78 -7.53 -10.66 4.32
C ASP A 78 -8.75 -10.98 3.44
N GLU A 79 -8.68 -12.07 2.69
CA GLU A 79 -9.73 -12.55 1.80
C GLU A 79 -11.08 -12.82 2.49
N HIS A 80 -11.11 -12.95 3.83
CA HIS A 80 -12.33 -13.19 4.61
C HIS A 80 -13.03 -11.89 5.07
N LEU A 81 -12.53 -10.71 4.68
CA LEU A 81 -13.07 -9.39 5.05
C LEU A 81 -14.60 -9.27 4.85
N PHE A 82 -15.16 -10.01 3.92
CA PHE A 82 -16.60 -10.02 3.59
C PHE A 82 -17.31 -11.31 4.05
N GLY A 83 -16.74 -12.03 5.02
CA GLY A 83 -17.26 -13.29 5.55
C GLY A 83 -16.74 -14.51 4.79
N ALA A 84 -17.25 -14.80 3.60
CA ALA A 84 -16.67 -15.83 2.74
C ALA A 84 -15.40 -15.32 2.05
N PRO A 85 -14.40 -16.20 1.79
CA PRO A 85 -13.17 -15.79 1.11
C PRO A 85 -13.46 -15.30 -0.32
N ARG A 86 -12.87 -14.16 -0.67
CA ARG A 86 -13.01 -13.51 -1.97
C ARG A 86 -11.67 -13.05 -2.48
N ASP A 87 -11.54 -13.00 -3.79
CA ASP A 87 -10.47 -12.27 -4.44
C ASP A 87 -10.52 -10.79 -4.06
N LEU A 88 -9.46 -10.25 -3.46
CA LEU A 88 -9.41 -8.85 -3.03
C LEU A 88 -8.66 -7.97 -4.04
N THR A 89 -9.27 -6.83 -4.35
CA THR A 89 -8.66 -5.72 -5.09
C THR A 89 -8.47 -4.53 -4.17
N LEU A 90 -7.25 -3.97 -4.14
CA LEU A 90 -6.93 -2.73 -3.44
C LEU A 90 -6.74 -1.60 -4.45
N GLU A 91 -7.46 -0.49 -4.30
CA GLU A 91 -7.18 0.77 -5.02
C GLU A 91 -6.52 1.77 -4.08
N ILE A 92 -5.31 2.22 -4.45
CA ILE A 92 -4.54 3.22 -3.69
C ILE A 92 -4.70 4.57 -4.36
N GLY A 93 -5.27 5.54 -3.62
CA GLY A 93 -5.59 6.85 -4.15
C GLY A 93 -6.91 6.88 -4.91
N PHE A 94 -7.97 6.28 -4.37
CA PHE A 94 -9.28 6.18 -5.04
C PHE A 94 -9.98 7.53 -5.27
N GLY A 95 -9.52 8.62 -4.66
CA GLY A 95 -10.02 9.97 -4.86
C GLY A 95 -11.50 10.13 -4.52
N ASP A 96 -12.36 10.36 -5.53
CA ASP A 96 -13.81 10.49 -5.36
C ASP A 96 -14.56 9.15 -5.42
N GLY A 97 -13.86 8.03 -5.59
CA GLY A 97 -14.39 6.67 -5.56
C GLY A 97 -15.08 6.18 -6.84
N ASP A 98 -15.16 7.00 -7.89
CA ASP A 98 -15.91 6.64 -9.11
C ASP A 98 -15.40 5.31 -9.72
N THR A 99 -14.08 5.10 -9.78
CA THR A 99 -13.47 3.85 -10.30
C THR A 99 -13.78 2.67 -9.39
N LEU A 100 -13.55 2.82 -8.10
CA LEU A 100 -13.77 1.79 -7.09
C LEU A 100 -15.22 1.30 -7.10
N VAL A 101 -16.19 2.24 -7.11
CA VAL A 101 -17.64 1.94 -7.13
C VAL A 101 -18.02 1.23 -8.43
N THR A 102 -17.49 1.70 -9.58
CA THR A 102 -17.80 1.09 -10.89
C THR A 102 -17.31 -0.36 -10.93
N MET A 103 -16.04 -0.61 -10.59
CA MET A 103 -15.49 -1.96 -10.58
C MET A 103 -16.22 -2.89 -9.59
N ALA A 104 -16.55 -2.39 -8.41
CA ALA A 104 -17.26 -3.19 -7.42
C ALA A 104 -18.68 -3.57 -7.85
N SER A 105 -19.34 -2.70 -8.63
CA SER A 105 -20.64 -2.99 -9.23
C SER A 105 -20.57 -4.02 -10.36
N GLU A 106 -19.49 -3.99 -11.15
CA GLU A 106 -19.26 -4.90 -12.27
C GLU A 106 -18.70 -6.27 -11.85
N GLU A 107 -18.02 -6.35 -10.68
CA GLU A 107 -17.42 -7.57 -10.14
C GLU A 107 -17.98 -7.86 -8.72
N PRO A 108 -19.29 -8.20 -8.54
CA PRO A 108 -19.91 -8.33 -7.22
C PRO A 108 -19.33 -9.47 -6.37
N GLU A 109 -18.75 -10.50 -7.00
CA GLU A 109 -18.10 -11.63 -6.31
C GLU A 109 -16.71 -11.28 -5.75
N ARG A 110 -16.11 -10.17 -6.21
CA ARG A 110 -14.82 -9.70 -5.75
C ARG A 110 -14.98 -8.73 -4.58
N GLY A 111 -14.06 -8.76 -3.63
CA GLY A 111 -13.95 -7.74 -2.59
C GLY A 111 -13.07 -6.57 -3.02
N PHE A 112 -13.41 -5.37 -2.61
CA PHE A 112 -12.66 -4.15 -2.92
C PHE A 112 -12.31 -3.40 -1.65
N ILE A 113 -11.07 -2.87 -1.63
CA ILE A 113 -10.59 -1.98 -0.57
C ILE A 113 -10.07 -0.72 -1.25
N GLY A 114 -10.55 0.46 -0.82
CA GLY A 114 -10.00 1.74 -1.24
C GLY A 114 -9.23 2.40 -0.10
N ILE A 115 -8.02 2.92 -0.36
CA ILE A 115 -7.28 3.72 0.60
C ILE A 115 -6.92 5.09 0.02
N ASP A 116 -7.29 6.16 0.73
CA ASP A 116 -7.01 7.54 0.32
C ASP A 116 -7.03 8.48 1.54
N PRO A 117 -6.12 9.43 1.69
CA PRO A 117 -6.15 10.43 2.77
C PRO A 117 -7.24 11.50 2.60
N HIS A 118 -7.93 11.55 1.46
CA HIS A 118 -8.89 12.59 1.11
C HIS A 118 -10.28 12.32 1.70
N ARG A 119 -10.54 12.78 2.93
CA ARG A 119 -11.84 12.60 3.63
C ARG A 119 -13.09 13.01 2.83
N PRO A 120 -13.11 14.16 2.09
CA PRO A 120 -14.28 14.51 1.26
C PRO A 120 -14.57 13.47 0.17
N GLY A 121 -13.52 12.90 -0.44
CA GLY A 121 -13.65 11.79 -1.40
C GLY A 121 -14.24 10.54 -0.76
N ALA A 122 -13.72 10.13 0.39
CA ALA A 122 -14.27 9.01 1.15
C ALA A 122 -15.75 9.20 1.45
N GLY A 123 -16.16 10.38 1.98
CA GLY A 123 -17.56 10.68 2.24
C GLY A 123 -18.43 10.62 0.98
N ARG A 124 -17.91 11.02 -0.19
CA ARG A 124 -18.60 10.87 -1.48
C ARG A 124 -18.72 9.39 -1.88
N THR A 125 -17.67 8.63 -1.72
CA THR A 125 -17.64 7.19 -2.02
C THR A 125 -18.69 6.45 -1.19
N LEU A 126 -18.78 6.71 0.12
CA LEU A 126 -19.78 6.09 0.98
C LEU A 126 -21.21 6.36 0.50
N LEU A 127 -21.52 7.61 0.08
CA LEU A 127 -22.82 7.95 -0.50
C LEU A 127 -23.11 7.20 -1.81
N GLN A 128 -22.10 6.96 -2.63
CA GLN A 128 -22.25 6.21 -3.88
C GLN A 128 -22.51 4.73 -3.60
N LEU A 129 -21.78 4.12 -2.64
CA LEU A 129 -21.95 2.73 -2.22
C LEU A 129 -23.35 2.49 -1.65
N GLU A 130 -23.82 3.36 -0.77
CA GLU A 130 -25.17 3.29 -0.20
C GLU A 130 -26.25 3.36 -1.29
N ARG A 131 -26.18 4.39 -2.18
CA ARG A 131 -27.16 4.59 -3.27
C ARG A 131 -27.21 3.41 -4.24
N ALA A 132 -26.09 2.78 -4.50
CA ALA A 132 -25.98 1.64 -5.41
C ALA A 132 -26.17 0.29 -4.69
N SER A 133 -26.40 0.28 -3.37
CA SER A 133 -26.50 -0.93 -2.54
C SER A 133 -25.31 -1.89 -2.69
N ILE A 134 -24.10 -1.32 -2.83
CA ILE A 134 -22.85 -2.07 -3.02
C ILE A 134 -22.30 -2.44 -1.65
N ASN A 135 -22.10 -3.74 -1.39
CA ASN A 135 -21.68 -4.26 -0.08
C ASN A 135 -20.25 -4.88 -0.08
N ASN A 136 -19.66 -5.04 -1.25
CA ASN A 136 -18.34 -5.66 -1.47
C ASN A 136 -17.19 -4.64 -1.47
N VAL A 137 -17.34 -3.48 -0.83
CA VAL A 137 -16.33 -2.43 -0.71
C VAL A 137 -16.06 -2.09 0.74
N ARG A 138 -14.78 -1.83 1.08
CA ARG A 138 -14.37 -1.17 2.32
C ARG A 138 -13.44 -0.01 2.01
N VAL A 139 -13.46 1.00 2.88
CA VAL A 139 -12.73 2.27 2.71
C VAL A 139 -11.83 2.52 3.91
N ILE A 140 -10.57 2.85 3.64
CA ILE A 140 -9.58 3.29 4.63
C ILE A 140 -9.25 4.75 4.36
N ILE A 141 -9.30 5.60 5.40
CA ILE A 141 -8.90 7.01 5.29
C ILE A 141 -7.50 7.18 5.87
N GLY A 142 -6.50 7.31 5.00
CA GLY A 142 -5.13 7.52 5.44
C GLY A 142 -4.08 7.38 4.35
N ASP A 143 -2.82 7.51 4.77
CA ASP A 143 -1.68 7.33 3.89
C ASP A 143 -1.42 5.83 3.66
N GLY A 144 -1.56 5.38 2.41
CA GLY A 144 -1.35 3.98 2.04
C GLY A 144 0.05 3.48 2.42
N VAL A 145 1.08 4.31 2.30
CA VAL A 145 2.46 3.92 2.67
C VAL A 145 2.56 3.59 4.17
N GLN A 146 1.79 4.27 5.01
CA GLN A 146 1.83 4.08 6.47
C GLN A 146 0.89 2.96 6.93
N LEU A 147 -0.30 2.85 6.33
CA LEU A 147 -1.35 1.98 6.83
C LEU A 147 -1.34 0.57 6.22
N LEU A 148 -0.93 0.41 4.95
CA LEU A 148 -0.92 -0.91 4.30
C LEU A 148 -0.09 -1.97 5.03
N PRO A 149 1.10 -1.66 5.60
CA PRO A 149 1.89 -2.67 6.31
C PRO A 149 1.15 -3.31 7.48
N GLN A 150 0.29 -2.55 8.16
CA GLN A 150 -0.41 -2.98 9.37
C GLN A 150 -1.86 -3.41 9.13
N LEU A 151 -2.52 -2.89 8.10
CA LEU A 151 -3.95 -3.17 7.85
C LEU A 151 -4.22 -4.25 6.81
N ILE A 152 -3.24 -4.60 5.98
CA ILE A 152 -3.42 -5.63 4.94
C ILE A 152 -2.51 -6.82 5.25
N THR A 153 -3.08 -8.00 5.35
CA THR A 153 -2.34 -9.25 5.54
C THR A 153 -1.44 -9.53 4.33
N SER A 154 -0.24 -10.08 4.56
CA SER A 154 0.67 -10.48 3.48
C SER A 154 0.02 -11.56 2.62
N ALA A 155 0.25 -11.50 1.30
CA ALA A 155 -0.26 -12.44 0.30
C ALA A 155 -1.80 -12.60 0.27
N SER A 156 -2.56 -11.57 0.66
CA SER A 156 -4.03 -11.58 0.66
C SER A 156 -4.67 -10.93 -0.56
N LEU A 157 -3.95 -10.07 -1.27
CA LEU A 157 -4.48 -9.32 -2.41
C LEU A 157 -4.26 -10.06 -3.73
N THR A 158 -5.27 -10.08 -4.58
CA THR A 158 -5.17 -10.61 -5.95
C THR A 158 -4.86 -9.52 -6.97
N ARG A 159 -5.25 -8.28 -6.67
CA ARG A 159 -5.03 -7.13 -7.56
C ARG A 159 -4.79 -5.87 -6.73
N VAL A 160 -3.82 -5.08 -7.14
CA VAL A 160 -3.57 -3.72 -6.63
C VAL A 160 -3.62 -2.73 -7.77
N LEU A 161 -4.26 -1.60 -7.53
CA LEU A 161 -4.43 -0.49 -8.49
C LEU A 161 -3.81 0.79 -7.94
N VAL A 162 -3.04 1.47 -8.79
CA VAL A 162 -2.54 2.83 -8.53
C VAL A 162 -2.81 3.66 -9.79
N LEU A 163 -3.89 4.43 -9.76
CA LEU A 163 -4.36 5.16 -10.95
C LEU A 163 -4.09 6.66 -10.82
N PHE A 164 -3.29 7.19 -11.74
CA PHE A 164 -2.93 8.61 -11.84
C PHE A 164 -2.35 9.19 -10.52
N PRO A 165 -1.31 8.53 -9.95
CA PRO A 165 -0.61 9.07 -8.79
C PRO A 165 0.03 10.42 -9.12
N ASP A 166 0.22 11.28 -8.12
CA ASP A 166 0.84 12.60 -8.28
C ASP A 166 2.25 12.46 -8.94
N PRO A 167 2.48 13.05 -10.14
CA PRO A 167 3.74 12.83 -10.89
C PRO A 167 4.90 13.68 -10.36
N TRP A 168 4.65 14.68 -9.51
CA TRP A 168 5.67 15.57 -8.94
C TRP A 168 6.68 16.09 -9.98
N PRO A 169 6.30 17.00 -10.90
CA PRO A 169 7.09 17.35 -12.08
C PRO A 169 8.48 17.96 -11.78
N LYS A 170 8.66 18.59 -10.60
CA LYS A 170 9.94 19.21 -10.24
C LYS A 170 10.90 18.17 -9.68
N LYS A 171 12.12 18.04 -10.23
CA LYS A 171 13.17 17.09 -9.80
C LYS A 171 13.36 17.01 -8.27
N ARG A 172 13.38 18.16 -7.56
CA ARG A 172 13.48 18.19 -6.09
C ARG A 172 12.32 17.49 -5.36
N HIS A 173 11.20 17.22 -6.06
CA HIS A 173 10.02 16.55 -5.54
C HIS A 173 9.90 15.07 -5.94
N HIS A 174 10.76 14.53 -6.83
CA HIS A 174 10.68 13.13 -7.27
C HIS A 174 10.74 12.14 -6.10
N LYS A 175 11.45 12.47 -5.00
CA LYS A 175 11.44 11.69 -3.76
C LYS A 175 10.06 11.51 -3.12
N ARG A 176 9.03 12.23 -3.60
CA ARG A 176 7.63 12.09 -3.18
C ARG A 176 6.83 11.15 -4.08
N ARG A 177 7.40 10.73 -5.22
CA ARG A 177 6.75 9.77 -6.11
C ARG A 177 6.45 8.49 -5.35
N LEU A 178 5.19 8.06 -5.41
CA LEU A 178 4.71 6.90 -4.66
C LEU A 178 5.38 5.60 -5.12
N LEU A 179 5.43 5.41 -6.45
CA LEU A 179 5.90 4.18 -7.09
C LEU A 179 7.43 4.17 -7.16
N ASN A 180 8.06 3.86 -6.06
CA ASN A 180 9.49 3.61 -5.92
C ASN A 180 9.73 2.17 -5.45
N ILE A 181 10.98 1.70 -5.50
CA ILE A 181 11.35 0.30 -5.19
C ILE A 181 10.81 -0.12 -3.81
N GLY A 182 10.98 0.69 -2.76
CA GLY A 182 10.52 0.33 -1.41
C GLY A 182 9.00 0.16 -1.32
N PHE A 183 8.24 1.02 -2.02
CA PHE A 183 6.78 0.88 -2.12
C PHE A 183 6.39 -0.36 -2.92
N LEU A 184 7.07 -0.65 -4.03
CA LEU A 184 6.80 -1.83 -4.85
C LEU A 184 7.10 -3.13 -4.12
N GLN A 185 8.17 -3.18 -3.31
CA GLN A 185 8.46 -4.30 -2.41
C GLN A 185 7.35 -4.51 -1.38
N MET A 186 6.85 -3.43 -0.77
CA MET A 186 5.72 -3.51 0.15
C MET A 186 4.45 -4.04 -0.55
N ILE A 187 4.15 -3.57 -1.76
CA ILE A 187 3.00 -4.05 -2.53
C ILE A 187 3.17 -5.52 -2.92
N SER A 188 4.37 -5.93 -3.30
CA SER A 188 4.63 -7.34 -3.64
C SER A 188 4.41 -8.26 -2.45
N ASP A 189 4.73 -7.84 -1.23
CA ASP A 189 4.41 -8.60 -0.01
C ASP A 189 2.89 -8.79 0.17
N LYS A 190 2.09 -7.76 -0.13
CA LYS A 190 0.62 -7.82 0.03
C LYS A 190 -0.09 -8.60 -1.09
N LEU A 191 0.47 -8.65 -2.27
CA LEU A 191 -0.03 -9.46 -3.37
C LEU A 191 0.20 -10.95 -3.06
N ARG A 192 -0.77 -11.82 -3.41
CA ARG A 192 -0.53 -13.28 -3.44
C ARG A 192 0.37 -13.65 -4.64
N PRO A 193 1.01 -14.83 -4.65
CA PRO A 193 1.69 -15.32 -5.84
C PRO A 193 0.76 -15.22 -7.07
N THR A 194 1.28 -14.79 -8.20
CA THR A 194 0.52 -14.46 -9.43
C THR A 194 -0.45 -13.29 -9.33
N GLY A 195 -0.56 -12.63 -8.16
CA GLY A 195 -1.33 -11.39 -8.00
C GLY A 195 -0.77 -10.26 -8.86
N THR A 196 -1.63 -9.31 -9.25
CA THR A 196 -1.30 -8.28 -10.25
C THR A 196 -1.28 -6.88 -9.63
N LEU A 197 -0.29 -6.09 -10.04
CA LEU A 197 -0.24 -4.64 -9.83
C LEU A 197 -0.54 -3.96 -11.16
N HIS A 198 -1.57 -3.12 -11.21
CA HIS A 198 -1.89 -2.31 -12.38
C HIS A 198 -1.77 -0.82 -12.07
N ILE A 199 -1.05 -0.11 -12.91
CA ILE A 199 -0.74 1.31 -12.76
C ILE A 199 -1.17 2.03 -14.04
N ALA A 200 -1.69 3.25 -13.90
CA ALA A 200 -1.91 4.14 -15.03
C ALA A 200 -1.42 5.54 -14.70
N THR A 201 -0.76 6.20 -15.65
CA THR A 201 -0.31 7.60 -15.54
C THR A 201 -0.33 8.28 -16.90
N ASP A 202 -0.52 9.60 -16.92
CA ASP A 202 -0.41 10.44 -18.14
C ASP A 202 0.92 11.22 -18.19
N TRP A 203 1.87 10.90 -17.29
CA TRP A 203 3.18 11.54 -17.20
C TRP A 203 4.28 10.60 -17.70
N ALA A 204 4.79 10.85 -18.92
CA ALA A 204 5.72 9.95 -19.61
C ALA A 204 7.00 9.65 -18.80
N GLU A 205 7.69 10.69 -18.29
CA GLU A 205 8.90 10.52 -17.49
C GLU A 205 8.65 9.64 -16.25
N TYR A 206 7.49 9.80 -15.59
CA TYR A 206 7.14 8.98 -14.44
C TYR A 206 6.80 7.54 -14.85
N ALA A 207 6.16 7.36 -16.02
CA ALA A 207 5.89 6.02 -16.56
C ALA A 207 7.18 5.23 -16.80
N ASP A 208 8.21 5.87 -17.38
CA ASP A 208 9.52 5.26 -17.58
C ASP A 208 10.22 4.92 -16.26
N GLU A 209 10.18 5.82 -15.26
CA GLU A 209 10.72 5.54 -13.91
C GLU A 209 10.00 4.37 -13.24
N ILE A 210 8.68 4.23 -13.42
CA ILE A 210 7.91 3.12 -12.85
C ILE A 210 8.35 1.78 -13.47
N LEU A 211 8.56 1.72 -14.80
CA LEU A 211 9.09 0.52 -15.44
C LEU A 211 10.43 0.11 -14.87
N ILE A 212 11.35 1.06 -14.73
CA ILE A 212 12.69 0.82 -14.13
C ILE A 212 12.55 0.32 -12.68
N ALA A 213 11.65 0.91 -11.89
CA ALA A 213 11.43 0.51 -10.52
C ALA A 213 10.85 -0.92 -10.41
N ILE A 214 9.92 -1.30 -11.30
CA ILE A 214 9.38 -2.67 -11.37
C ILE A 214 10.49 -3.67 -11.71
N GLU A 215 11.31 -3.37 -12.71
CA GLU A 215 12.42 -4.24 -13.12
C GLU A 215 13.50 -4.38 -12.04
N SER A 216 13.63 -3.34 -11.20
CA SER A 216 14.54 -3.34 -10.05
C SER A 216 13.94 -3.99 -8.79
N THR A 217 12.69 -4.49 -8.84
CA THR A 217 12.01 -5.17 -7.74
C THR A 217 11.96 -6.67 -8.02
N PRO A 218 12.81 -7.50 -7.37
CA PRO A 218 13.00 -8.92 -7.73
C PRO A 218 11.71 -9.76 -7.67
N GLU A 219 10.78 -9.39 -6.80
CA GLU A 219 9.51 -10.08 -6.54
C GLU A 219 8.47 -9.83 -7.64
N LEU A 220 8.70 -8.83 -8.49
CA LEU A 220 7.77 -8.45 -9.56
C LEU A 220 8.36 -8.80 -10.94
N VAL A 221 7.46 -9.01 -11.90
CA VAL A 221 7.80 -9.11 -13.32
C VAL A 221 6.80 -8.26 -14.12
N ASN A 222 7.31 -7.49 -15.07
CA ASN A 222 6.45 -6.76 -16.00
C ASN A 222 5.66 -7.76 -16.87
N ALA A 223 4.34 -7.71 -16.80
CA ALA A 223 3.44 -8.67 -17.46
C ALA A 223 3.51 -8.63 -19.01
N THR A 224 3.98 -7.51 -19.56
CA THR A 224 4.10 -7.30 -21.01
C THR A 224 5.52 -7.45 -21.54
N GLY A 225 6.46 -7.73 -20.66
CA GLY A 225 7.90 -7.80 -20.98
C GLY A 225 8.66 -6.55 -20.56
N ALA A 226 9.97 -6.68 -20.43
CA ALA A 226 10.85 -5.61 -19.95
C ALA A 226 10.71 -4.35 -20.83
N GLY A 227 10.57 -3.18 -20.20
CA GLY A 227 10.44 -1.88 -20.87
C GLY A 227 9.14 -1.67 -21.63
N GLN A 228 8.16 -2.58 -21.54
CA GLN A 228 6.92 -2.48 -22.31
C GLN A 228 5.75 -1.96 -21.48
N PHE A 229 4.96 -1.06 -22.09
CA PHE A 229 3.69 -0.61 -21.53
C PHE A 229 2.58 -1.62 -21.84
N ALA A 230 1.63 -1.77 -20.93
CA ALA A 230 0.47 -2.61 -21.11
C ALA A 230 -0.62 -1.92 -21.95
N ILE A 231 -1.49 -2.73 -22.52
CA ILE A 231 -2.76 -2.23 -23.08
C ILE A 231 -3.72 -2.03 -21.91
N LYS A 232 -4.51 -0.93 -21.94
CA LYS A 232 -5.58 -0.69 -20.96
C LYS A 232 -6.53 -1.89 -20.92
N PRO A 233 -6.70 -2.57 -19.78
CA PRO A 233 -7.62 -3.70 -19.69
C PRO A 233 -9.08 -3.23 -19.68
N ASN A 234 -9.99 -4.05 -20.22
CA ASN A 234 -11.41 -3.71 -20.31
C ASN A 234 -12.08 -3.51 -18.95
N TRP A 235 -11.62 -4.21 -17.91
CA TRP A 235 -12.15 -4.08 -16.54
C TRP A 235 -11.74 -2.78 -15.82
N ARG A 236 -10.75 -2.02 -16.36
CA ARG A 236 -10.32 -0.74 -15.77
C ARG A 236 -11.18 0.41 -16.33
N PRO A 237 -12.06 1.04 -15.55
CA PRO A 237 -12.84 2.18 -16.01
C PRO A 237 -11.95 3.36 -16.41
N THR A 238 -12.47 4.20 -17.29
CA THR A 238 -11.82 5.48 -17.62
C THR A 238 -12.02 6.48 -16.49
N THR A 239 -10.93 6.88 -15.82
CA THR A 239 -10.98 7.83 -14.71
C THR A 239 -11.29 9.27 -15.17
N LYS A 240 -11.67 10.14 -14.22
CA LYS A 240 -11.84 11.59 -14.53
C LYS A 240 -10.52 12.23 -14.97
N TYR A 241 -9.40 11.79 -14.41
CA TYR A 241 -8.06 12.28 -14.76
C TYR A 241 -7.67 11.85 -16.16
N GLU A 242 -7.94 10.60 -16.51
CA GLU A 242 -7.73 10.07 -17.88
C GLU A 242 -8.54 10.85 -18.90
N ARG A 243 -9.84 11.06 -18.67
CA ARG A 243 -10.69 11.87 -19.56
C ARG A 243 -10.17 13.29 -19.74
N ARG A 244 -9.66 13.89 -18.65
CA ARG A 244 -9.06 15.23 -18.71
C ARG A 244 -7.74 15.23 -19.48
N GLY A 245 -6.86 14.27 -19.22
CA GLY A 245 -5.57 14.13 -19.93
C GLY A 245 -5.78 13.93 -21.43
N LEU A 246 -6.67 13.01 -21.83
CA LEU A 246 -6.99 12.76 -23.22
C LEU A 246 -7.53 14.01 -23.94
N LYS A 247 -8.40 14.82 -23.29
CA LYS A 247 -8.87 16.10 -23.83
C LYS A 247 -7.74 17.13 -24.05
N LEU A 248 -6.66 17.03 -23.32
CA LEU A 248 -5.46 17.86 -23.44
C LEU A 248 -4.42 17.26 -24.41
N GLY A 249 -4.73 16.11 -25.04
CA GLY A 249 -3.82 15.42 -25.95
C GLY A 249 -2.74 14.59 -25.24
N HIS A 250 -2.87 14.36 -23.94
CA HIS A 250 -1.91 13.51 -23.22
C HIS A 250 -2.14 12.04 -23.58
N ARG A 251 -1.04 11.31 -23.76
CA ARG A 251 -1.05 9.85 -23.83
C ARG A 251 -1.17 9.29 -22.42
N VAL A 252 -1.93 8.20 -22.27
CA VAL A 252 -1.98 7.42 -21.03
C VAL A 252 -1.09 6.19 -21.18
N PHE A 253 -0.32 5.90 -20.15
CA PHE A 253 0.58 4.75 -20.04
C PHE A 253 0.01 3.81 -19.00
N ASP A 254 -0.42 2.64 -19.43
CA ASP A 254 -0.81 1.53 -18.55
C ASP A 254 0.40 0.61 -18.35
N ILE A 255 0.62 0.17 -17.12
CA ILE A 255 1.74 -0.69 -16.71
C ILE A 255 1.15 -1.81 -15.85
N ALA A 256 1.51 -3.05 -16.15
CA ALA A 256 1.06 -4.21 -15.41
C ALA A 256 2.26 -5.03 -14.93
N ALA A 257 2.28 -5.38 -13.65
CA ALA A 257 3.27 -6.29 -13.08
C ALA A 257 2.58 -7.45 -12.36
N ILE A 258 3.26 -8.59 -12.31
CA ILE A 258 2.80 -9.82 -11.66
C ILE A 258 3.78 -10.15 -10.55
N ARG A 259 3.28 -10.53 -9.37
CA ARG A 259 4.11 -11.15 -8.32
C ARG A 259 4.55 -12.55 -8.75
N LYS A 260 5.85 -12.81 -8.66
CA LYS A 260 6.47 -14.14 -8.89
C LYS A 260 6.08 -15.14 -7.80
#